data_817e152d3726fece4898c9cd5484b8d9
#
_entry.id   817e152d3726fece4898c9cd5484b8d9
#
_cell.length_a   1.000
_cell.length_b   1.000
_cell.length_c   1.000
_cell.angle_alpha   90.00
_cell.angle_beta   90.00
_cell.angle_gamma   90.00
#
_symmetry.space_group_name_H-M   'P 1'
#
loop_
_entity.id
_entity.type
_entity.pdbx_description
1 polymer ?
#
loop_
_entity_poly.entity_id
_entity_poly.type
_entity_poly.pdbx_seq_one_letter_code
_entity_poly.pdbx_strand_id
1 'polypeptide(L)'
;MKETGRRGIVLAGRPYHIDPEIHHGIPDMINSYGLCVLTEDSVSHLAPLERPLRVNDQWMYHTRLYAAANYVKTRDDLDLIQLNSFGCGLDAVTTDEVYEILTRSGKIYTCLKIDEVNNLGAARIRVRSLLAALRAHDRKQAVREILPSSIQKPVFTKEMRKDYTILCPQMSPIHFSILQPAFNAAGYNLEVLPNDNKEAVDVGLKYVNNDACYPSLMVVGQIMQALLSGKYDLNKVAVIMSQTGGGCRASNYIGFIRRALEKADMTQIPVISINLSGLEENPGFKITPDLAIRLCYAAEFGDIMMKCIYRMRPYEQKKGTTDRIHQKWEKICIDFISAKRLSHTRFKQICRTMIRDFDHIPITDEKKPRVGIVGEILVKFLPAANNHLAELLESEGAEPVVPDLIDFFCYCFYNTNFKVEHLGFKKSSSMLGNTGIKLINWLRSAAVAEFKKSEHFDPPADVRDLAKYASPIVSCGNQTGEGWFLTGEMMELIHSDVYNIVCIQPFACLPNHIVGKGVIKAIRKEYPKANIVAVDYDPGASEVNQLNRIN
;
A
#
# COMPACT_ATOMS: atom_id res chain seq x y z
N MET A 1 -8.90 39.64 -16.75
CA MET A 1 -8.53 40.00 -15.38
C MET A 1 -7.94 41.41 -15.31
N LYS A 2 -6.78 41.68 -15.90
CA LYS A 2 -6.13 43.02 -15.81
C LYS A 2 -7.01 44.17 -16.24
N GLU A 3 -7.74 44.06 -17.35
CA GLU A 3 -8.61 45.11 -17.91
C GLU A 3 -9.90 45.30 -17.13
N THR A 4 -10.45 44.25 -16.54
CA THR A 4 -11.77 44.25 -15.90
C THR A 4 -11.70 44.27 -14.37
N GLY A 5 -10.54 44.19 -13.76
CA GLY A 5 -10.34 44.05 -12.30
C GLY A 5 -10.96 42.79 -11.70
N ARG A 6 -11.37 41.83 -12.52
CA ARG A 6 -12.00 40.59 -12.04
C ARG A 6 -10.97 39.65 -11.43
N ARG A 7 -11.32 39.05 -10.30
CA ARG A 7 -10.53 37.99 -9.65
C ARG A 7 -10.60 36.70 -10.46
N GLY A 8 -9.51 35.95 -10.50
CA GLY A 8 -9.42 34.68 -11.19
C GLY A 8 -9.43 33.48 -10.23
N ILE A 9 -9.99 32.38 -10.70
CA ILE A 9 -9.92 31.07 -10.06
C ILE A 9 -9.12 30.14 -10.97
N VAL A 10 -8.04 29.58 -10.47
CA VAL A 10 -7.37 28.45 -11.11
C VAL A 10 -8.14 27.19 -10.74
N LEU A 11 -8.83 26.61 -11.72
CA LEU A 11 -9.54 25.35 -11.57
C LEU A 11 -8.53 24.22 -11.82
N ALA A 12 -8.04 23.64 -10.73
CA ALA A 12 -6.99 22.64 -10.74
C ALA A 12 -7.58 21.24 -10.63
N GLY A 13 -6.98 20.27 -11.30
CA GLY A 13 -7.41 18.89 -11.24
C GLY A 13 -6.65 18.03 -12.24
N ARG A 14 -7.12 16.82 -12.46
CA ARG A 14 -6.57 15.97 -13.51
C ARG A 14 -7.02 16.44 -14.89
N PRO A 15 -6.30 16.08 -15.98
CA PRO A 15 -6.66 16.54 -17.31
C PRO A 15 -8.10 16.27 -17.71
N TYR A 16 -8.70 15.15 -17.29
CA TYR A 16 -10.10 14.83 -17.59
C TYR A 16 -11.11 15.66 -16.80
N HIS A 17 -10.70 16.34 -15.71
CA HIS A 17 -11.60 17.24 -14.95
C HIS A 17 -12.02 18.49 -15.73
N ILE A 18 -11.39 18.80 -16.87
CA ILE A 18 -11.82 19.89 -17.76
C ILE A 18 -12.87 19.46 -18.79
N ASP A 19 -13.22 18.18 -18.84
CA ASP A 19 -14.29 17.69 -19.71
C ASP A 19 -15.66 18.13 -19.17
N PRO A 20 -16.55 18.71 -20.01
CA PRO A 20 -17.87 19.19 -19.59
C PRO A 20 -18.75 18.14 -18.93
N GLU A 21 -18.71 16.90 -19.40
CA GLU A 21 -19.48 15.79 -18.81
C GLU A 21 -18.95 15.40 -17.41
N ILE A 22 -17.65 15.63 -17.16
CA ILE A 22 -17.02 15.31 -15.88
C ILE A 22 -17.24 16.42 -14.85
N HIS A 23 -17.08 17.70 -15.24
CA HIS A 23 -17.20 18.83 -14.30
C HIS A 23 -18.61 19.41 -14.18
N HIS A 24 -19.58 18.89 -14.93
CA HIS A 24 -21.00 19.22 -14.81
C HIS A 24 -21.33 20.74 -14.87
N GLY A 25 -20.53 21.57 -15.57
CA GLY A 25 -20.72 23.02 -15.66
C GLY A 25 -20.19 23.84 -14.48
N ILE A 26 -19.26 23.29 -13.68
CA ILE A 26 -18.57 24.03 -12.59
C ILE A 26 -17.89 25.32 -13.09
N PRO A 27 -17.17 25.36 -14.25
CA PRO A 27 -16.59 26.60 -14.77
C PRO A 27 -17.62 27.69 -15.01
N ASP A 28 -18.77 27.36 -15.62
CA ASP A 28 -19.84 28.32 -15.90
C ASP A 28 -20.48 28.83 -14.62
N MET A 29 -20.65 27.94 -13.62
CA MET A 29 -21.13 28.35 -12.31
C MET A 29 -20.15 29.33 -11.64
N ILE A 30 -18.84 29.12 -11.72
CA ILE A 30 -17.83 30.05 -11.17
C ILE A 30 -17.87 31.39 -11.94
N ASN A 31 -17.96 31.36 -13.27
CA ASN A 31 -18.08 32.55 -14.09
C ASN A 31 -19.34 33.36 -13.74
N SER A 32 -20.45 32.70 -13.40
CA SER A 32 -21.70 33.37 -13.03
C SER A 32 -21.59 34.23 -11.75
N TYR A 33 -20.56 34.02 -10.94
CA TYR A 33 -20.24 34.87 -9.79
C TYR A 33 -19.31 36.05 -10.11
N GLY A 34 -19.06 36.31 -11.39
CA GLY A 34 -18.19 37.42 -11.83
C GLY A 34 -16.70 37.11 -11.77
N LEU A 35 -16.32 35.88 -11.62
CA LEU A 35 -14.92 35.41 -11.57
C LEU A 35 -14.44 35.00 -12.97
N CYS A 36 -13.11 35.04 -13.19
CA CYS A 36 -12.50 34.42 -14.37
C CYS A 36 -12.04 33.01 -14.00
N VAL A 37 -12.18 32.04 -14.91
CA VAL A 37 -11.69 30.67 -14.71
C VAL A 37 -10.47 30.44 -15.59
N LEU A 38 -9.42 29.88 -15.00
CA LEU A 38 -8.18 29.46 -15.63
C LEU A 38 -7.97 27.99 -15.32
N THR A 39 -7.38 27.22 -16.23
CA THR A 39 -6.98 25.82 -15.95
C THR A 39 -5.58 25.77 -15.34
N GLU A 40 -5.24 24.70 -14.62
CA GLU A 40 -3.92 24.58 -13.98
C GLU A 40 -2.77 24.56 -14.99
N ASP A 41 -2.96 23.97 -16.16
CA ASP A 41 -1.96 23.91 -17.22
C ASP A 41 -1.65 25.29 -17.83
N SER A 42 -2.62 26.21 -17.81
CA SER A 42 -2.40 27.58 -18.26
C SER A 42 -1.47 28.40 -17.36
N VAL A 43 -1.23 27.97 -16.12
CA VAL A 43 -0.45 28.71 -15.11
C VAL A 43 0.71 27.91 -14.52
N SER A 44 0.72 26.59 -14.61
CA SER A 44 1.70 25.73 -13.94
C SER A 44 3.15 25.95 -14.39
N HIS A 45 3.35 26.44 -15.63
CA HIS A 45 4.68 26.76 -16.18
C HIS A 45 5.18 28.14 -15.78
N LEU A 46 4.37 28.97 -15.12
CA LEU A 46 4.70 30.36 -14.74
C LEU A 46 5.42 30.47 -13.41
N ALA A 47 5.50 29.39 -12.64
CA ALA A 47 6.29 29.35 -11.40
C ALA A 47 7.05 28.03 -11.30
N PRO A 48 8.26 28.05 -10.73
CA PRO A 48 9.01 26.83 -10.44
C PRO A 48 8.31 26.06 -9.32
N LEU A 49 8.47 24.73 -9.36
CA LEU A 49 8.06 23.90 -8.25
C LEU A 49 9.03 24.05 -7.08
N GLU A 50 8.54 24.55 -5.96
CA GLU A 50 9.34 24.65 -4.74
C GLU A 50 9.54 23.27 -4.10
N ARG A 51 10.75 23.03 -3.62
CA ARG A 51 11.14 21.80 -2.92
C ARG A 51 11.73 22.13 -1.55
N PRO A 52 11.68 21.22 -0.58
CA PRO A 52 11.15 19.85 -0.67
C PRO A 52 9.62 19.78 -0.61
N LEU A 53 9.03 18.81 -1.32
CA LEU A 53 7.64 18.40 -1.15
C LEU A 53 7.56 17.36 -0.04
N ARG A 54 6.41 17.27 0.62
CA ARG A 54 6.13 16.21 1.60
C ARG A 54 5.92 14.87 0.91
N VAL A 55 5.26 14.92 -0.25
CA VAL A 55 4.94 13.76 -1.07
C VAL A 55 6.11 13.36 -1.98
N ASN A 56 6.08 12.13 -2.44
CA ASN A 56 6.98 11.66 -3.48
C ASN A 56 6.50 12.20 -4.84
N ASP A 57 7.29 13.10 -5.42
CA ASP A 57 6.98 13.77 -6.68
C ASP A 57 7.42 12.91 -7.86
N GLN A 58 6.55 12.05 -8.32
CA GLN A 58 6.82 11.10 -9.42
C GLN A 58 5.75 11.11 -10.52
N TRP A 59 4.70 11.93 -10.39
CA TRP A 59 3.58 11.97 -11.32
C TRP A 59 3.45 13.35 -11.96
N MET A 60 3.59 13.43 -13.27
CA MET A 60 3.58 14.69 -14.02
C MET A 60 2.35 15.56 -13.70
N TYR A 61 1.15 14.99 -13.74
CA TYR A 61 -0.07 15.78 -13.51
C TYR A 61 -0.17 16.31 -12.09
N HIS A 62 0.32 15.57 -11.12
CA HIS A 62 0.38 16.01 -9.72
C HIS A 62 1.40 17.14 -9.56
N THR A 63 2.58 17.01 -10.18
CA THR A 63 3.60 18.05 -10.22
C THR A 63 3.05 19.37 -10.78
N ARG A 64 2.23 19.30 -11.82
CA ARG A 64 1.54 20.49 -12.40
C ARG A 64 0.59 21.14 -11.40
N LEU A 65 -0.18 20.37 -10.62
CA LEU A 65 -1.05 20.90 -9.57
C LEU A 65 -0.25 21.67 -8.50
N TYR A 66 0.89 21.12 -8.07
CA TYR A 66 1.77 21.77 -7.10
C TYR A 66 2.40 23.06 -7.66
N ALA A 67 2.82 23.04 -8.92
CA ALA A 67 3.37 24.23 -9.59
C ALA A 67 2.29 25.32 -9.76
N ALA A 68 1.06 24.95 -10.13
CA ALA A 68 -0.05 25.89 -10.20
C ALA A 68 -0.38 26.50 -8.82
N ALA A 69 -0.36 25.71 -7.74
CA ALA A 69 -0.53 26.19 -6.38
C ALA A 69 0.59 27.16 -5.98
N ASN A 70 1.86 26.87 -6.35
CA ASN A 70 2.99 27.76 -6.13
C ASN A 70 2.85 29.08 -6.88
N TYR A 71 2.31 29.07 -8.10
CA TYR A 71 2.01 30.31 -8.82
C TYR A 71 0.91 31.11 -8.13
N VAL A 72 -0.20 30.47 -7.77
CA VAL A 72 -1.35 31.12 -7.12
C VAL A 72 -0.95 31.77 -5.80
N LYS A 73 -0.09 31.14 -4.99
CA LYS A 73 0.33 31.73 -3.70
C LYS A 73 1.04 33.08 -3.86
N THR A 74 1.67 33.35 -4.99
CA THR A 74 2.37 34.62 -5.28
C THR A 74 1.46 35.73 -5.81
N ARG A 75 0.16 35.43 -6.05
CA ARG A 75 -0.77 36.34 -6.72
C ARG A 75 -1.93 36.69 -5.80
N ASP A 76 -2.24 37.97 -5.66
CA ASP A 76 -3.40 38.44 -4.87
C ASP A 76 -4.72 38.36 -5.63
N ASP A 77 -4.66 38.43 -6.95
CA ASP A 77 -5.82 38.39 -7.85
C ASP A 77 -6.22 36.96 -8.28
N LEU A 78 -5.52 35.92 -7.79
CA LEU A 78 -5.81 34.52 -8.11
C LEU A 78 -6.05 33.71 -6.83
N ASP A 79 -7.02 32.81 -6.90
CA ASP A 79 -7.23 31.73 -5.92
C ASP A 79 -7.34 30.39 -6.64
N LEU A 80 -7.32 29.27 -5.90
CA LEU A 80 -7.35 27.94 -6.47
C LEU A 80 -8.53 27.15 -5.92
N ILE A 81 -9.27 26.52 -6.82
CA ILE A 81 -10.25 25.49 -6.51
C ILE A 81 -9.74 24.17 -7.12
N GLN A 82 -9.57 23.16 -6.28
CA GLN A 82 -9.17 21.83 -6.74
C GLN A 82 -10.40 20.94 -6.95
N LEU A 83 -10.51 20.35 -8.14
CA LEU A 83 -11.47 19.30 -8.43
C LEU A 83 -10.86 17.95 -8.04
N ASN A 84 -11.63 17.15 -7.37
CA ASN A 84 -11.23 15.83 -6.87
C ASN A 84 -12.34 14.83 -7.17
N SER A 85 -12.02 13.75 -7.88
CA SER A 85 -12.95 12.64 -8.09
C SER A 85 -13.25 11.92 -6.78
N PHE A 86 -14.50 11.63 -6.50
CA PHE A 86 -14.91 10.87 -5.32
C PHE A 86 -14.20 9.52 -5.29
N GLY A 87 -13.62 9.17 -4.14
CA GLY A 87 -12.89 7.92 -3.96
C GLY A 87 -11.54 7.82 -4.68
N CYS A 88 -11.06 8.88 -5.38
CA CYS A 88 -9.74 8.84 -6.00
C CYS A 88 -8.63 9.01 -4.96
N GLY A 89 -8.00 7.92 -4.62
CA GLY A 89 -6.99 7.95 -3.57
C GLY A 89 -5.66 8.58 -3.97
N LEU A 90 -5.35 8.69 -5.25
CA LEU A 90 -4.18 9.47 -5.68
C LEU A 90 -4.45 10.96 -5.44
N ASP A 91 -5.68 11.42 -5.58
CA ASP A 91 -6.05 12.79 -5.28
C ASP A 91 -6.01 13.08 -3.78
N ALA A 92 -6.17 12.09 -2.90
CA ALA A 92 -5.93 12.26 -1.47
C ALA A 92 -4.50 12.73 -1.15
N VAL A 93 -3.52 12.30 -1.95
CA VAL A 93 -2.13 12.75 -1.84
C VAL A 93 -1.99 14.18 -2.34
N THR A 94 -2.59 14.50 -3.49
CA THR A 94 -2.46 15.82 -4.11
C THR A 94 -3.21 16.90 -3.35
N THR A 95 -4.40 16.60 -2.84
CA THR A 95 -5.19 17.56 -2.06
C THR A 95 -4.45 18.00 -0.81
N ASP A 96 -3.78 17.08 -0.15
CA ASP A 96 -2.98 17.36 1.05
C ASP A 96 -1.78 18.27 0.76
N GLU A 97 -1.07 18.03 -0.34
CA GLU A 97 0.09 18.86 -0.73
C GLU A 97 -0.33 20.25 -1.20
N VAL A 98 -1.36 20.35 -2.05
CA VAL A 98 -1.90 21.65 -2.51
C VAL A 98 -2.46 22.46 -1.35
N TYR A 99 -3.17 21.81 -0.42
CA TYR A 99 -3.63 22.44 0.82
C TYR A 99 -2.46 23.06 1.59
N GLU A 100 -1.37 22.32 1.77
CA GLU A 100 -0.21 22.79 2.51
C GLU A 100 0.48 23.97 1.81
N ILE A 101 0.71 23.90 0.50
CA ILE A 101 1.31 24.98 -0.29
C ILE A 101 0.52 26.28 -0.14
N LEU A 102 -0.80 26.20 -0.25
CA LEU A 102 -1.68 27.39 -0.21
C LEU A 102 -1.84 27.95 1.21
N THR A 103 -2.14 27.11 2.19
CA THR A 103 -2.46 27.56 3.55
C THR A 103 -1.25 28.14 4.28
N ARG A 104 -0.04 27.60 4.05
CA ARG A 104 1.21 28.20 4.57
C ARG A 104 1.46 29.63 4.06
N SER A 105 0.91 29.97 2.90
CA SER A 105 1.02 31.31 2.32
C SER A 105 -0.22 32.18 2.61
N GLY A 106 -1.05 31.78 3.56
CA GLY A 106 -2.27 32.50 3.93
C GLY A 106 -3.38 32.46 2.88
N LYS A 107 -3.28 31.61 1.85
CA LYS A 107 -4.33 31.39 0.86
C LYS A 107 -5.41 30.44 1.39
N ILE A 108 -6.64 30.66 0.92
CA ILE A 108 -7.75 29.75 1.24
C ILE A 108 -7.76 28.59 0.25
N TYR A 109 -7.68 27.36 0.76
CA TYR A 109 -7.82 26.17 -0.06
C TYR A 109 -9.27 25.75 -0.18
N THR A 110 -9.71 25.44 -1.39
CA THR A 110 -11.06 24.92 -1.66
C THR A 110 -10.98 23.69 -2.55
N CYS A 111 -11.58 22.60 -2.09
CA CYS A 111 -11.70 21.36 -2.86
C CYS A 111 -13.18 21.08 -3.15
N LEU A 112 -13.50 20.75 -4.40
CA LEU A 112 -14.80 20.28 -4.85
C LEU A 112 -14.71 18.82 -5.23
N LYS A 113 -15.46 17.97 -4.55
CA LYS A 113 -15.60 16.55 -4.94
C LYS A 113 -16.59 16.42 -6.07
N ILE A 114 -16.20 15.67 -7.10
CA ILE A 114 -17.00 15.34 -8.27
C ILE A 114 -17.33 13.86 -8.20
N ASP A 115 -18.57 13.52 -8.47
CA ASP A 115 -19.05 12.15 -8.61
C ASP A 115 -19.93 12.02 -9.87
N GLU A 116 -20.57 10.89 -10.03
CA GLU A 116 -21.48 10.60 -11.15
C GLU A 116 -22.79 11.42 -11.09
N VAL A 117 -23.08 12.02 -9.94
CA VAL A 117 -24.32 12.76 -9.73
C VAL A 117 -24.16 14.21 -10.17
N ASN A 118 -24.87 14.60 -11.21
CA ASN A 118 -24.88 15.96 -11.74
C ASN A 118 -25.65 16.92 -10.82
N ASN A 119 -25.16 17.16 -9.59
CA ASN A 119 -25.75 18.07 -8.64
C ASN A 119 -24.76 19.15 -8.18
N LEU A 120 -24.89 20.34 -8.73
CA LEU A 120 -24.04 21.49 -8.38
C LEU A 120 -24.39 22.17 -7.04
N GLY A 121 -25.35 21.68 -6.27
CA GLY A 121 -25.79 22.29 -5.01
C GLY A 121 -24.66 22.43 -4.01
N ALA A 122 -23.95 21.34 -3.73
CA ALA A 122 -22.82 21.33 -2.82
C ALA A 122 -21.65 22.21 -3.32
N ALA A 123 -21.35 22.14 -4.63
CA ALA A 123 -20.33 22.98 -5.26
C ALA A 123 -20.66 24.47 -5.12
N ARG A 124 -21.92 24.87 -5.36
CA ARG A 124 -22.40 26.24 -5.19
C ARG A 124 -22.21 26.75 -3.76
N ILE A 125 -22.55 25.95 -2.76
CA ILE A 125 -22.37 26.30 -1.36
C ILE A 125 -20.88 26.55 -1.06
N ARG A 126 -20.00 25.64 -1.48
CA ARG A 126 -18.56 25.77 -1.28
C ARG A 126 -17.96 27.00 -1.96
N VAL A 127 -18.33 27.27 -3.22
CA VAL A 127 -17.85 28.47 -3.94
C VAL A 127 -18.35 29.75 -3.27
N ARG A 128 -19.62 29.81 -2.83
CA ARG A 128 -20.14 30.95 -2.06
C ARG A 128 -19.42 31.15 -0.73
N SER A 129 -19.10 30.06 -0.03
CA SER A 129 -18.31 30.11 1.20
C SER A 129 -16.90 30.63 0.97
N LEU A 130 -16.24 30.18 -0.13
CA LEU A 130 -14.96 30.73 -0.55
C LEU A 130 -15.03 32.24 -0.78
N LEU A 131 -16.03 32.70 -1.56
CA LEU A 131 -16.20 34.13 -1.84
C LEU A 131 -16.45 34.96 -0.58
N ALA A 132 -17.24 34.46 0.36
CA ALA A 132 -17.45 35.11 1.65
C ALA A 132 -16.15 35.20 2.48
N ALA A 133 -15.39 34.11 2.50
CA ALA A 133 -14.10 34.05 3.20
C ALA A 133 -13.05 34.99 2.56
N LEU A 134 -12.98 35.06 1.24
CA LEU A 134 -12.10 35.99 0.50
C LEU A 134 -12.43 37.44 0.82
N ARG A 135 -13.72 37.82 0.81
CA ARG A 135 -14.16 39.17 1.18
C ARG A 135 -13.79 39.53 2.63
N ALA A 136 -13.92 38.57 3.56
CA ALA A 136 -13.54 38.78 4.94
C ALA A 136 -12.02 38.89 5.11
N HIS A 137 -11.26 38.13 4.34
CA HIS A 137 -9.80 38.15 4.33
C HIS A 137 -9.26 39.48 3.76
N ASP A 138 -9.81 39.93 2.62
CA ASP A 138 -9.40 41.20 1.98
C ASP A 138 -9.66 42.41 2.90
N ARG A 139 -10.73 42.37 3.72
CA ARG A 139 -11.03 43.43 4.72
C ARG A 139 -10.00 43.50 5.87
N LYS A 140 -9.34 42.40 6.19
CA LYS A 140 -8.38 42.34 7.31
C LYS A 140 -6.99 42.88 6.95
N GLN A 141 -6.69 43.18 5.68
CA GLN A 141 -5.40 43.67 5.19
C GLN A 141 -4.19 42.91 5.80
N ALA A 142 -4.34 41.61 6.01
CA ALA A 142 -3.28 40.82 6.59
C ALA A 142 -2.09 40.77 5.62
N VAL A 143 -0.93 41.24 6.06
CA VAL A 143 0.33 41.08 5.33
C VAL A 143 0.56 39.59 5.18
N ARG A 144 0.58 39.09 3.95
CA ARG A 144 0.86 37.69 3.67
C ARG A 144 2.36 37.45 3.77
N GLU A 145 2.76 36.62 4.67
CA GLU A 145 4.12 36.09 4.70
C GLU A 145 4.18 34.83 3.84
N ILE A 146 4.96 34.88 2.74
CA ILE A 146 5.21 33.72 1.90
C ILE A 146 6.27 32.88 2.58
N LEU A 147 5.85 31.91 3.37
CA LEU A 147 6.76 31.02 4.06
C LEU A 147 7.30 29.95 3.09
N PRO A 148 8.63 29.76 3.04
CA PRO A 148 9.21 28.67 2.28
C PRO A 148 8.80 27.31 2.85
N SER A 149 8.88 26.27 2.03
CA SER A 149 8.65 24.89 2.48
C SER A 149 9.67 24.53 3.58
N SER A 150 9.21 24.39 4.82
CA SER A 150 10.05 24.07 5.99
C SER A 150 9.83 22.65 6.50
N ILE A 151 9.73 21.67 5.59
CA ILE A 151 9.52 20.28 5.97
C ILE A 151 10.81 19.76 6.63
N GLN A 152 10.76 19.60 7.94
CA GLN A 152 11.83 18.92 8.67
C GLN A 152 11.69 17.41 8.48
N LYS A 153 12.77 16.78 7.98
CA LYS A 153 12.87 15.33 7.82
C LYS A 153 14.03 14.84 8.70
N PRO A 154 13.79 14.57 9.98
CA PRO A 154 14.84 14.01 10.82
C PRO A 154 15.32 12.69 10.21
N VAL A 155 16.64 12.56 10.11
CA VAL A 155 17.31 11.43 9.48
C VAL A 155 17.75 10.44 10.55
N PHE A 156 17.52 9.16 10.34
CA PHE A 156 18.01 8.12 11.23
C PHE A 156 19.53 7.96 11.07
N THR A 157 20.30 8.33 12.09
CA THR A 157 21.77 8.35 12.07
C THR A 157 22.37 7.04 12.55
N LYS A 158 23.70 6.89 12.38
CA LYS A 158 24.44 5.71 12.85
C LYS A 158 24.47 5.61 14.38
N GLU A 159 24.47 6.74 15.07
CA GLU A 159 24.45 6.85 16.52
C GLU A 159 23.11 6.35 17.07
N MET A 160 22.00 6.78 16.46
CA MET A 160 20.64 6.36 16.84
C MET A 160 20.44 4.85 16.74
N ARG A 161 21.13 4.17 15.84
CA ARG A 161 21.05 2.71 15.69
C ARG A 161 21.29 1.92 16.99
N LYS A 162 22.08 2.47 17.92
CA LYS A 162 22.46 1.79 19.16
C LYS A 162 21.37 1.83 20.22
N ASP A 163 20.65 2.96 20.31
CA ASP A 163 19.81 3.28 21.44
C ASP A 163 18.33 3.46 21.08
N TYR A 164 18.00 3.53 19.79
CA TYR A 164 16.63 3.75 19.31
C TYR A 164 15.90 2.45 19.11
N THR A 165 14.65 2.42 19.53
CA THR A 165 13.69 1.37 19.14
C THR A 165 13.05 1.75 17.81
N ILE A 166 13.07 0.85 16.83
CA ILE A 166 12.47 1.06 15.51
C ILE A 166 11.11 0.38 15.50
N LEU A 167 10.04 1.15 15.46
CA LEU A 167 8.67 0.65 15.39
C LEU A 167 8.29 0.29 13.96
N CYS A 168 7.86 -0.95 13.77
CA CYS A 168 7.42 -1.49 12.50
C CYS A 168 5.93 -1.86 12.59
N PRO A 169 5.04 -1.32 11.74
CA PRO A 169 3.65 -1.75 11.75
C PRO A 169 3.50 -3.21 11.35
N GLN A 170 2.54 -3.91 11.94
CA GLN A 170 2.20 -5.28 11.61
C GLN A 170 1.54 -5.34 10.23
N MET A 171 1.99 -6.26 9.38
CA MET A 171 1.42 -6.48 8.06
C MET A 171 1.07 -7.95 7.79
N SER A 172 1.71 -8.88 8.49
CA SER A 172 1.49 -10.31 8.36
C SER A 172 2.01 -11.02 9.62
N PRO A 173 1.15 -11.44 10.56
CA PRO A 173 1.60 -12.00 11.84
C PRO A 173 2.56 -13.20 11.69
N ILE A 174 2.26 -14.12 10.78
CA ILE A 174 3.08 -15.32 10.54
C ILE A 174 4.48 -14.96 10.05
N HIS A 175 4.61 -13.99 9.14
CA HIS A 175 5.90 -13.60 8.56
C HIS A 175 6.67 -12.67 9.49
N PHE A 176 5.99 -11.69 10.09
CA PHE A 176 6.63 -10.64 10.86
C PHE A 176 7.17 -11.13 12.22
N SER A 177 6.63 -12.22 12.77
CA SER A 177 7.20 -12.88 13.93
C SER A 177 8.63 -13.39 13.68
N ILE A 178 8.96 -13.75 12.43
CA ILE A 178 10.28 -14.23 12.02
C ILE A 178 11.14 -13.10 11.41
N LEU A 179 10.52 -12.11 10.76
CA LEU A 179 11.22 -10.95 10.20
C LEU A 179 11.83 -10.05 11.29
N GLN A 180 11.14 -9.81 12.40
CA GLN A 180 11.65 -9.03 13.52
C GLN A 180 13.00 -9.55 14.03
N PRO A 181 13.17 -10.86 14.34
CA PRO A 181 14.47 -11.44 14.70
C PRO A 181 15.58 -11.22 13.66
N ALA A 182 15.25 -11.19 12.37
CA ALA A 182 16.24 -10.93 11.32
C ALA A 182 16.85 -9.52 11.43
N PHE A 183 16.04 -8.51 11.68
CA PHE A 183 16.51 -7.14 11.92
C PHE A 183 17.32 -7.05 13.21
N ASN A 184 16.85 -7.69 14.28
CA ASN A 184 17.52 -7.69 15.57
C ASN A 184 18.89 -8.37 15.50
N ALA A 185 19.01 -9.49 14.77
CA ALA A 185 20.28 -10.16 14.52
C ALA A 185 21.25 -9.32 13.68
N ALA A 186 20.73 -8.42 12.83
CA ALA A 186 21.53 -7.47 12.07
C ALA A 186 21.94 -6.22 12.87
N GLY A 187 21.59 -6.15 14.16
CA GLY A 187 21.95 -5.07 15.08
C GLY A 187 21.03 -3.87 15.05
N TYR A 188 19.77 -4.06 14.70
CA TYR A 188 18.70 -3.08 14.87
C TYR A 188 17.78 -3.53 16.02
N ASN A 189 17.35 -2.60 16.86
CA ASN A 189 16.32 -2.87 17.86
C ASN A 189 14.94 -2.60 17.23
N LEU A 190 14.44 -3.56 16.45
CA LEU A 190 13.16 -3.45 15.78
C LEU A 190 12.07 -4.15 16.58
N GLU A 191 10.94 -3.47 16.77
CA GLU A 191 9.74 -4.00 17.39
C GLU A 191 8.57 -3.92 16.39
N VAL A 192 7.98 -5.08 16.07
CA VAL A 192 6.74 -5.17 15.29
C VAL A 192 5.59 -4.86 16.22
N LEU A 193 4.74 -3.92 15.82
CA LEU A 193 3.64 -3.45 16.65
C LEU A 193 2.53 -4.51 16.73
N PRO A 194 2.03 -4.83 17.93
CA PRO A 194 0.97 -5.84 18.12
C PRO A 194 -0.45 -5.26 17.97
N ASN A 195 -0.59 -3.95 17.81
CA ASN A 195 -1.86 -3.23 17.85
C ASN A 195 -2.51 -3.11 16.44
N ASP A 196 -2.85 -4.24 15.85
CA ASP A 196 -3.50 -4.35 14.54
C ASP A 196 -5.04 -4.43 14.64
N ASN A 197 -5.62 -3.69 15.56
CA ASN A 197 -7.04 -3.73 15.90
C ASN A 197 -7.83 -2.53 15.33
N LYS A 198 -9.15 -2.53 15.53
CA LYS A 198 -10.04 -1.46 15.10
C LYS A 198 -9.69 -0.10 15.71
N GLU A 199 -9.19 -0.07 16.94
CA GLU A 199 -8.79 1.18 17.61
C GLU A 199 -7.61 1.85 16.89
N ALA A 200 -6.67 1.06 16.33
CA ALA A 200 -5.61 1.60 15.49
C ALA A 200 -6.18 2.28 14.23
N VAL A 201 -7.21 1.71 13.60
CA VAL A 201 -7.91 2.33 12.46
C VAL A 201 -8.54 3.66 12.87
N ASP A 202 -9.23 3.70 14.01
CA ASP A 202 -9.87 4.91 14.53
C ASP A 202 -8.85 6.02 14.83
N VAL A 203 -7.67 5.66 15.32
CA VAL A 203 -6.55 6.60 15.47
C VAL A 203 -6.06 7.06 14.10
N GLY A 204 -5.89 6.16 13.13
CA GLY A 204 -5.50 6.49 11.76
C GLY A 204 -6.42 7.53 11.11
N LEU A 205 -7.73 7.40 11.29
CA LEU A 205 -8.73 8.34 10.77
C LEU A 205 -8.58 9.78 11.31
N LYS A 206 -7.96 9.96 12.49
CA LYS A 206 -7.69 11.31 13.05
C LYS A 206 -6.51 12.00 12.36
N TYR A 207 -5.54 11.24 11.88
CA TYR A 207 -4.26 11.76 11.39
C TYR A 207 -4.09 11.74 9.88
N VAL A 208 -4.75 10.81 9.19
CA VAL A 208 -4.67 10.63 7.74
C VAL A 208 -5.91 11.19 7.05
N ASN A 209 -5.75 11.64 5.81
CA ASN A 209 -6.87 12.05 4.96
C ASN A 209 -7.80 10.86 4.71
N ASN A 210 -9.11 11.05 4.93
CA ASN A 210 -10.12 10.00 4.82
C ASN A 210 -10.26 9.42 3.40
N ASP A 211 -9.80 10.12 2.37
CA ASP A 211 -9.76 9.62 0.99
C ASP A 211 -8.51 8.74 0.72
N ALA A 212 -7.58 8.63 1.69
CA ALA A 212 -6.47 7.70 1.61
C ALA A 212 -6.97 6.25 1.73
N CYS A 213 -6.12 5.28 1.30
CA CYS A 213 -6.53 3.88 1.31
C CYS A 213 -6.58 3.28 2.73
N TYR A 214 -7.40 2.27 2.92
CA TYR A 214 -7.54 1.56 4.18
C TYR A 214 -6.20 1.07 4.78
N PRO A 215 -5.27 0.46 4.00
CA PRO A 215 -3.95 0.10 4.51
C PRO A 215 -3.17 1.28 5.10
N SER A 216 -3.26 2.48 4.51
CA SER A 216 -2.57 3.65 5.07
C SER A 216 -3.13 4.08 6.42
N LEU A 217 -4.44 3.96 6.60
CA LEU A 217 -5.11 4.22 7.88
C LEU A 217 -4.65 3.24 8.95
N MET A 218 -4.59 1.93 8.62
CA MET A 218 -4.11 0.89 9.52
C MET A 218 -2.66 1.12 9.93
N VAL A 219 -1.77 1.33 8.96
CA VAL A 219 -0.33 1.51 9.21
C VAL A 219 -0.06 2.76 10.06
N VAL A 220 -0.61 3.91 9.67
CA VAL A 220 -0.42 5.15 10.44
C VAL A 220 -1.09 5.05 11.80
N GLY A 221 -2.25 4.41 11.87
CA GLY A 221 -2.98 4.21 13.11
C GLY A 221 -2.22 3.37 14.12
N GLN A 222 -1.64 2.24 13.71
CA GLN A 222 -0.78 1.41 14.57
C GLN A 222 0.38 2.22 15.16
N ILE A 223 1.09 2.96 14.28
CA ILE A 223 2.23 3.78 14.68
C ILE A 223 1.81 4.87 15.67
N MET A 224 0.78 5.62 15.34
CA MET A 224 0.32 6.73 16.18
C MET A 224 -0.26 6.24 17.52
N GLN A 225 -1.01 5.14 17.53
CA GLN A 225 -1.51 4.54 18.75
C GLN A 225 -0.35 4.10 19.66
N ALA A 226 0.68 3.47 19.10
CA ALA A 226 1.86 3.07 19.85
C ALA A 226 2.60 4.28 20.44
N LEU A 227 2.86 5.31 19.65
CA LEU A 227 3.55 6.52 20.10
C LEU A 227 2.75 7.30 21.17
N LEU A 228 1.43 7.34 21.04
CA LEU A 228 0.54 8.01 21.99
C LEU A 228 0.30 7.20 23.29
N SER A 229 0.68 5.91 23.31
CA SER A 229 0.45 5.03 24.46
C SER A 229 1.28 5.38 25.71
N GLY A 230 2.31 6.21 25.57
CA GLY A 230 3.28 6.50 26.63
C GLY A 230 4.29 5.38 26.92
N LYS A 231 4.25 4.25 26.17
CA LYS A 231 5.16 3.11 26.33
C LYS A 231 6.59 3.43 25.87
N TYR A 232 6.75 4.34 24.91
CA TYR A 232 8.02 4.60 24.25
C TYR A 232 8.59 5.98 24.61
N ASP A 233 9.90 6.07 24.77
CA ASP A 233 10.60 7.37 24.85
C ASP A 233 10.64 7.98 23.45
N LEU A 234 9.87 9.06 23.23
CA LEU A 234 9.74 9.74 21.95
C LEU A 234 11.06 10.35 21.41
N ASN A 235 12.09 10.45 22.27
CA ASN A 235 13.42 10.90 21.88
C ASN A 235 14.36 9.75 21.49
N LYS A 236 13.93 8.49 21.70
CA LYS A 236 14.71 7.28 21.37
C LYS A 236 13.90 6.28 20.54
N VAL A 237 12.96 6.77 19.76
CA VAL A 237 12.15 5.95 18.87
C VAL A 237 12.29 6.42 17.42
N ALA A 238 12.25 5.48 16.49
CA ALA A 238 12.14 5.72 15.06
C ALA A 238 11.04 4.84 14.49
N VAL A 239 10.55 5.18 13.32
CA VAL A 239 9.52 4.40 12.61
C VAL A 239 10.10 3.90 11.30
N ILE A 240 9.71 2.70 10.88
CA ILE A 240 10.13 2.13 9.60
C ILE A 240 8.92 1.75 8.75
N MET A 241 9.01 2.04 7.44
CA MET A 241 7.99 1.66 6.47
C MET A 241 8.59 1.46 5.09
N SER A 242 8.03 0.55 4.32
CA SER A 242 8.37 0.37 2.91
C SER A 242 7.83 1.51 2.04
N GLN A 243 8.55 1.86 0.98
CA GLN A 243 8.14 2.85 -0.01
C GLN A 243 8.34 2.26 -1.41
N THR A 244 7.23 2.01 -2.11
CA THR A 244 7.27 1.23 -3.34
C THR A 244 7.60 2.04 -4.59
N GLY A 245 7.18 3.29 -4.68
CA GLY A 245 7.19 4.04 -5.94
C GLY A 245 6.02 3.65 -6.86
N GLY A 246 5.82 4.40 -7.96
CA GLY A 246 4.72 4.17 -8.91
C GLY A 246 3.39 4.82 -8.51
N GLY A 247 2.31 4.50 -9.22
CA GLY A 247 0.99 5.12 -9.07
C GLY A 247 0.17 4.60 -7.88
N CYS A 248 0.78 3.89 -6.93
CA CYS A 248 0.15 3.43 -5.70
C CYS A 248 0.34 4.44 -4.56
N ARG A 249 -0.65 4.58 -3.67
CA ARG A 249 -0.56 5.43 -2.46
C ARG A 249 0.54 4.96 -1.50
N ALA A 250 0.91 3.69 -1.52
CA ALA A 250 2.02 3.16 -0.73
C ALA A 250 3.34 3.88 -0.97
N SER A 251 3.51 4.53 -2.13
CA SER A 251 4.64 5.43 -2.41
C SER A 251 4.70 6.62 -1.45
N ASN A 252 3.58 6.99 -0.82
CA ASN A 252 3.42 8.17 0.02
C ASN A 252 3.07 7.86 1.49
N TYR A 253 3.07 6.59 1.93
CA TYR A 253 2.85 6.26 3.34
C TYR A 253 3.86 6.96 4.27
N ILE A 254 5.11 7.08 3.84
CA ILE A 254 6.14 7.86 4.55
C ILE A 254 5.71 9.30 4.76
N GLY A 255 5.13 9.93 3.73
CA GLY A 255 4.58 11.29 3.81
C GLY A 255 3.40 11.40 4.78
N PHE A 256 2.49 10.42 4.77
CA PHE A 256 1.37 10.37 5.71
C PHE A 256 1.82 10.19 7.16
N ILE A 257 2.80 9.31 7.41
CA ILE A 257 3.38 9.12 8.74
C ILE A 257 4.00 10.44 9.24
N ARG A 258 4.82 11.12 8.43
CA ARG A 258 5.44 12.41 8.80
C ARG A 258 4.40 13.48 9.12
N ARG A 259 3.32 13.55 8.32
CA ARG A 259 2.23 14.48 8.58
C ARG A 259 1.49 14.15 9.88
N ALA A 260 1.29 12.87 10.17
CA ALA A 260 0.69 12.43 11.43
C ALA A 260 1.55 12.82 12.63
N LEU A 261 2.87 12.62 12.53
CA LEU A 261 3.84 13.03 13.55
C LEU A 261 3.83 14.56 13.75
N GLU A 262 3.77 15.34 12.68
CA GLU A 262 3.68 16.81 12.76
C GLU A 262 2.38 17.26 13.45
N LYS A 263 1.24 16.66 13.11
CA LYS A 263 -0.05 16.95 13.76
C LYS A 263 -0.07 16.61 15.28
N ALA A 264 0.82 15.73 15.70
CA ALA A 264 0.97 15.28 17.08
C ALA A 264 2.16 15.93 17.81
N ASP A 265 2.79 16.96 17.24
CA ASP A 265 4.00 17.62 17.77
C ASP A 265 5.16 16.66 18.05
N MET A 266 5.31 15.61 17.22
CA MET A 266 6.33 14.55 17.31
C MET A 266 7.34 14.61 16.15
N THR A 267 7.67 15.81 15.67
CA THR A 267 8.51 16.01 14.46
C THR A 267 9.95 15.53 14.61
N GLN A 268 10.44 15.30 15.82
CA GLN A 268 11.77 14.77 16.12
C GLN A 268 11.96 13.29 15.77
N ILE A 269 10.88 12.54 15.54
CA ILE A 269 10.92 11.09 15.29
C ILE A 269 11.35 10.81 13.85
N PRO A 270 12.49 10.11 13.61
CA PRO A 270 12.91 9.72 12.28
C PRO A 270 11.97 8.68 11.66
N VAL A 271 11.69 8.84 10.37
CA VAL A 271 10.92 7.86 9.58
C VAL A 271 11.84 7.23 8.54
N ILE A 272 12.16 5.97 8.74
CA ILE A 272 13.05 5.17 7.89
C ILE A 272 12.26 4.65 6.70
N SER A 273 12.68 5.02 5.48
CA SER A 273 12.11 4.51 4.24
C SER A 273 12.89 3.29 3.76
N ILE A 274 12.23 2.13 3.68
CA ILE A 274 12.77 0.98 2.96
C ILE A 274 12.42 1.13 1.49
N ASN A 275 13.37 1.57 0.69
CA ASN A 275 13.20 1.72 -0.75
C ASN A 275 14.41 1.17 -1.51
N LEU A 276 14.16 0.59 -2.68
CA LEU A 276 15.20 0.06 -3.57
C LEU A 276 15.64 1.08 -4.64
N SER A 277 14.96 2.23 -4.70
CA SER A 277 15.16 3.24 -5.76
C SER A 277 15.96 4.47 -5.31
N GLY A 278 16.48 4.48 -4.07
CA GLY A 278 17.25 5.61 -3.55
C GLY A 278 16.41 6.89 -3.34
N LEU A 279 15.10 6.73 -3.11
CA LEU A 279 14.18 7.87 -2.90
C LEU A 279 14.52 8.67 -1.65
N GLU A 280 15.03 8.02 -0.61
CA GLU A 280 15.46 8.66 0.63
C GLU A 280 16.67 7.94 1.23
N GLU A 281 17.56 8.71 1.85
CA GLU A 281 18.75 8.19 2.50
C GLU A 281 18.59 8.22 4.03
N ASN A 282 18.88 7.09 4.68
CA ASN A 282 18.95 6.97 6.13
C ASN A 282 20.31 6.35 6.51
N PRO A 283 21.35 7.17 6.84
CA PRO A 283 22.70 6.68 7.06
C PRO A 283 22.84 5.61 8.15
N GLY A 284 21.94 5.63 9.14
CA GLY A 284 21.86 4.64 10.22
C GLY A 284 21.25 3.31 9.81
N PHE A 285 20.52 3.26 8.70
CA PHE A 285 19.84 2.07 8.22
C PHE A 285 20.37 1.61 6.86
N LYS A 286 20.81 0.36 6.81
CA LYS A 286 21.31 -0.25 5.56
C LYS A 286 20.88 -1.71 5.49
N ILE A 287 20.37 -2.12 4.35
CA ILE A 287 20.14 -3.53 4.04
C ILE A 287 21.49 -4.13 3.63
N THR A 288 22.15 -4.77 4.58
CA THR A 288 23.39 -5.51 4.31
C THR A 288 23.10 -6.83 3.63
N PRO A 289 24.08 -7.47 2.92
CA PRO A 289 23.88 -8.81 2.36
C PRO A 289 23.43 -9.85 3.39
N ASP A 290 23.96 -9.79 4.63
CA ASP A 290 23.52 -10.68 5.71
C ASP A 290 22.04 -10.45 6.08
N LEU A 291 21.62 -9.19 6.27
CA LEU A 291 20.22 -8.88 6.53
C LEU A 291 19.33 -9.32 5.37
N ALA A 292 19.72 -9.06 4.12
CA ALA A 292 18.94 -9.46 2.94
C ALA A 292 18.72 -10.99 2.89
N ILE A 293 19.75 -11.79 3.18
CA ILE A 293 19.64 -13.25 3.24
C ILE A 293 18.72 -13.69 4.39
N ARG A 294 18.84 -13.07 5.59
CA ARG A 294 17.94 -13.34 6.73
C ARG A 294 16.49 -13.04 6.38
N LEU A 295 16.22 -11.92 5.74
CA LEU A 295 14.88 -11.53 5.31
C LEU A 295 14.30 -12.51 4.27
N CYS A 296 15.11 -12.95 3.30
CA CYS A 296 14.67 -13.98 2.35
C CYS A 296 14.36 -15.33 3.04
N TYR A 297 15.19 -15.77 3.97
CA TYR A 297 14.90 -16.99 4.73
C TYR A 297 13.67 -16.85 5.63
N ALA A 298 13.49 -15.70 6.26
CA ALA A 298 12.33 -15.44 7.11
C ALA A 298 11.03 -15.41 6.29
N ALA A 299 11.04 -14.78 5.12
CA ALA A 299 9.90 -14.76 4.22
C ALA A 299 9.53 -16.17 3.74
N GLU A 300 10.52 -16.97 3.31
CA GLU A 300 10.29 -18.36 2.89
C GLU A 300 9.74 -19.24 4.04
N PHE A 301 10.24 -19.08 5.25
CA PHE A 301 9.68 -19.79 6.41
C PHE A 301 8.23 -19.40 6.68
N GLY A 302 7.91 -18.10 6.56
CA GLY A 302 6.55 -17.61 6.71
C GLY A 302 5.61 -18.19 5.65
N ASP A 303 6.01 -18.20 4.39
CA ASP A 303 5.23 -18.76 3.28
C ASP A 303 4.98 -20.27 3.47
N ILE A 304 6.03 -21.05 3.84
CA ILE A 304 5.89 -22.48 4.13
C ILE A 304 4.88 -22.70 5.27
N MET A 305 5.03 -21.96 6.39
CA MET A 305 4.12 -22.08 7.53
C MET A 305 2.70 -21.74 7.15
N MET A 306 2.48 -20.61 6.50
CA MET A 306 1.15 -20.15 6.07
C MET A 306 0.46 -21.19 5.19
N LYS A 307 1.15 -21.67 4.16
CA LYS A 307 0.64 -22.70 3.25
C LYS A 307 0.28 -23.98 4.00
N CYS A 308 1.17 -24.47 4.88
CA CYS A 308 0.95 -25.68 5.65
C CYS A 308 -0.19 -25.54 6.66
N ILE A 309 -0.30 -24.40 7.35
CA ILE A 309 -1.37 -24.14 8.33
C ILE A 309 -2.73 -24.15 7.64
N TYR A 310 -2.90 -23.36 6.59
CA TYR A 310 -4.19 -23.22 5.92
C TYR A 310 -4.63 -24.50 5.21
N ARG A 311 -3.69 -25.33 4.77
CA ARG A 311 -4.00 -26.64 4.19
C ARG A 311 -4.38 -27.69 5.22
N MET A 312 -3.68 -27.75 6.38
CA MET A 312 -3.83 -28.87 7.33
C MET A 312 -4.88 -28.60 8.41
N ARG A 313 -5.00 -27.35 8.89
CA ARG A 313 -5.88 -27.00 10.01
C ARG A 313 -7.36 -27.33 9.77
N PRO A 314 -7.93 -27.11 8.57
CA PRO A 314 -9.33 -27.47 8.30
C PRO A 314 -9.62 -28.98 8.39
N TYR A 315 -8.61 -29.82 8.20
CA TYR A 315 -8.76 -31.27 8.11
C TYR A 315 -8.20 -32.05 9.31
N GLU A 316 -7.53 -31.39 10.26
CA GLU A 316 -6.89 -32.07 11.38
C GLU A 316 -7.89 -32.89 12.21
N GLN A 317 -7.58 -34.17 12.47
CA GLN A 317 -8.42 -35.04 13.28
C GLN A 317 -8.53 -34.60 14.74
N LYS A 318 -7.44 -34.05 15.27
CA LYS A 318 -7.37 -33.49 16.62
C LYS A 318 -7.12 -32.00 16.56
N LYS A 319 -8.14 -31.21 16.92
CA LYS A 319 -8.04 -29.74 16.95
C LYS A 319 -6.84 -29.23 17.71
N GLY A 320 -6.14 -28.23 17.12
CA GLY A 320 -4.96 -27.57 17.66
C GLY A 320 -3.66 -28.35 17.45
N THR A 321 -3.65 -29.43 16.66
CA THR A 321 -2.41 -30.14 16.31
C THR A 321 -1.57 -29.29 15.38
N THR A 322 -2.17 -28.69 14.36
CA THR A 322 -1.53 -27.79 13.40
C THR A 322 -0.91 -26.60 14.12
N ASP A 323 -1.65 -25.97 15.02
CA ASP A 323 -1.15 -24.79 15.77
C ASP A 323 0.04 -25.12 16.68
N ARG A 324 0.05 -26.30 17.31
CA ARG A 324 1.21 -26.76 18.11
C ARG A 324 2.44 -27.01 17.26
N ILE A 325 2.26 -27.58 16.07
CA ILE A 325 3.37 -27.79 15.13
C ILE A 325 3.86 -26.44 14.60
N HIS A 326 2.96 -25.51 14.32
CA HIS A 326 3.31 -24.13 13.95
C HIS A 326 4.18 -23.46 15.04
N GLN A 327 3.72 -23.42 16.29
CA GLN A 327 4.47 -22.82 17.40
C GLN A 327 5.86 -23.47 17.60
N LYS A 328 5.97 -24.78 17.43
CA LYS A 328 7.26 -25.48 17.46
C LYS A 328 8.20 -24.96 16.37
N TRP A 329 7.71 -24.88 15.13
CA TRP A 329 8.54 -24.48 13.98
C TRP A 329 8.83 -23.00 13.95
N GLU A 330 7.90 -22.16 14.35
CA GLU A 330 8.12 -20.72 14.52
C GLU A 330 9.34 -20.48 15.45
N LYS A 331 9.37 -21.13 16.61
CA LYS A 331 10.51 -21.02 17.54
C LYS A 331 11.83 -21.47 16.90
N ILE A 332 11.83 -22.61 16.21
CA ILE A 332 13.03 -23.14 15.53
C ILE A 332 13.52 -22.16 14.44
N CYS A 333 12.59 -21.56 13.69
CA CYS A 333 12.92 -20.57 12.64
C CYS A 333 13.45 -19.27 13.25
N ILE A 334 12.86 -18.78 14.34
CA ILE A 334 13.35 -17.63 15.10
C ILE A 334 14.77 -17.88 15.62
N ASP A 335 15.01 -19.03 16.24
CA ASP A 335 16.34 -19.41 16.75
C ASP A 335 17.39 -19.49 15.62
N PHE A 336 16.99 -20.05 14.47
CA PHE A 336 17.86 -20.11 13.29
C PHE A 336 18.18 -18.72 12.74
N ILE A 337 17.15 -17.86 12.54
CA ILE A 337 17.32 -16.51 12.00
C ILE A 337 18.14 -15.63 12.95
N SER A 338 18.02 -15.83 14.26
CA SER A 338 18.77 -15.08 15.30
C SER A 338 20.23 -15.54 15.43
N ALA A 339 20.61 -16.69 14.84
CA ALA A 339 21.96 -17.23 14.97
C ALA A 339 23.03 -16.28 14.38
N LYS A 340 24.20 -16.23 15.01
CA LYS A 340 25.33 -15.39 14.58
C LYS A 340 25.78 -15.66 13.14
N ARG A 341 25.71 -16.93 12.70
CA ARG A 341 26.03 -17.35 11.34
C ARG A 341 24.94 -18.25 10.81
N LEU A 342 24.45 -17.94 9.60
CA LEU A 342 23.45 -18.73 8.90
C LEU A 342 24.13 -19.83 8.07
N SER A 343 23.54 -21.02 8.07
CA SER A 343 23.93 -22.14 7.23
C SER A 343 22.83 -22.49 6.25
N HIS A 344 23.10 -22.37 4.95
CA HIS A 344 22.13 -22.73 3.90
C HIS A 344 21.75 -24.22 3.96
N THR A 345 22.69 -25.09 4.33
CA THR A 345 22.39 -26.53 4.55
C THR A 345 21.38 -26.72 5.68
N ARG A 346 21.55 -26.00 6.79
CA ARG A 346 20.61 -26.05 7.92
C ARG A 346 19.26 -25.47 7.56
N PHE A 347 19.24 -24.36 6.82
CA PHE A 347 18.01 -23.79 6.27
C PHE A 347 17.23 -24.82 5.46
N LYS A 348 17.86 -25.46 4.47
CA LYS A 348 17.24 -26.53 3.67
C LYS A 348 16.71 -27.68 4.52
N GLN A 349 17.44 -28.07 5.56
CA GLN A 349 17.01 -29.11 6.49
C GLN A 349 15.75 -28.70 7.25
N ILE A 350 15.71 -27.46 7.76
CA ILE A 350 14.54 -26.91 8.45
C ILE A 350 13.33 -26.93 7.53
N CYS A 351 13.41 -26.36 6.31
CA CYS A 351 12.31 -26.35 5.35
C CYS A 351 11.75 -27.76 5.11
N ARG A 352 12.64 -28.73 4.81
CA ARG A 352 12.23 -30.11 4.54
C ARG A 352 11.56 -30.78 5.73
N THR A 353 12.13 -30.63 6.92
CA THR A 353 11.60 -31.28 8.12
C THR A 353 10.29 -30.63 8.55
N MET A 354 10.18 -29.31 8.42
CA MET A 354 8.95 -28.55 8.71
C MET A 354 7.80 -29.03 7.82
N ILE A 355 8.01 -29.07 6.50
CA ILE A 355 6.98 -29.54 5.56
C ILE A 355 6.54 -30.95 5.90
N ARG A 356 7.50 -31.87 6.17
CA ARG A 356 7.16 -33.25 6.57
C ARG A 356 6.39 -33.35 7.87
N ASP A 357 6.73 -32.55 8.87
CA ASP A 357 6.01 -32.56 10.15
C ASP A 357 4.54 -32.15 9.96
N PHE A 358 4.26 -31.17 9.08
CA PHE A 358 2.90 -30.80 8.72
C PHE A 358 2.22 -31.89 7.87
N ASP A 359 2.92 -32.46 6.90
CA ASP A 359 2.42 -33.48 5.98
C ASP A 359 1.98 -34.77 6.71
N HIS A 360 2.57 -35.05 7.86
CA HIS A 360 2.24 -36.20 8.72
C HIS A 360 1.15 -35.92 9.76
N ILE A 361 0.51 -34.75 9.75
CA ILE A 361 -0.64 -34.50 10.63
C ILE A 361 -1.79 -35.43 10.22
N PRO A 362 -2.36 -36.21 11.14
CA PRO A 362 -3.53 -37.01 10.82
C PRO A 362 -4.73 -36.14 10.44
N ILE A 363 -5.23 -36.34 9.24
CA ILE A 363 -6.36 -35.57 8.67
C ILE A 363 -7.56 -36.48 8.46
N THR A 364 -8.74 -35.86 8.33
CA THR A 364 -9.99 -36.52 7.94
C THR A 364 -10.06 -36.67 6.41
N ASP A 365 -10.82 -37.65 5.93
CA ASP A 365 -11.07 -37.87 4.49
C ASP A 365 -12.15 -36.90 3.92
N GLU A 366 -12.61 -35.94 4.71
CA GLU A 366 -13.61 -34.96 4.31
C GLU A 366 -13.07 -34.07 3.18
N LYS A 367 -13.84 -33.88 2.11
CA LYS A 367 -13.54 -32.95 1.05
C LYS A 367 -14.19 -31.59 1.33
N LYS A 368 -13.38 -30.56 1.51
CA LYS A 368 -13.84 -29.18 1.72
C LYS A 368 -13.69 -28.36 0.44
N PRO A 369 -14.58 -27.38 0.20
CA PRO A 369 -14.37 -26.44 -0.89
C PRO A 369 -13.08 -25.62 -0.64
N ARG A 370 -12.25 -25.54 -1.65
CA ARG A 370 -11.03 -24.70 -1.62
C ARG A 370 -11.39 -23.28 -2.05
N VAL A 371 -10.97 -22.28 -1.30
CA VAL A 371 -11.25 -20.86 -1.55
C VAL A 371 -9.96 -20.06 -1.58
N GLY A 372 -9.63 -19.53 -2.75
CA GLY A 372 -8.49 -18.67 -2.93
C GLY A 372 -8.72 -17.28 -2.35
N ILE A 373 -7.73 -16.74 -1.62
CA ILE A 373 -7.72 -15.37 -1.12
C ILE A 373 -6.63 -14.61 -1.84
N VAL A 374 -7.02 -13.67 -2.69
CA VAL A 374 -6.11 -12.80 -3.45
C VAL A 374 -6.48 -11.33 -3.23
N GLY A 375 -5.59 -10.39 -3.52
CA GLY A 375 -5.93 -8.99 -3.39
C GLY A 375 -4.77 -8.10 -2.98
N GLU A 376 -5.08 -6.97 -2.35
CA GLU A 376 -4.10 -6.01 -1.86
C GLU A 376 -3.26 -6.64 -0.73
N ILE A 377 -1.96 -6.43 -0.79
CA ILE A 377 -0.97 -7.16 0.00
C ILE A 377 -1.20 -7.05 1.52
N LEU A 378 -1.47 -5.87 2.08
CA LEU A 378 -1.72 -5.72 3.51
C LEU A 378 -3.06 -6.35 3.89
N VAL A 379 -4.12 -6.07 3.12
CA VAL A 379 -5.46 -6.65 3.37
C VAL A 379 -5.42 -8.17 3.27
N LYS A 380 -4.61 -8.73 2.36
CA LYS A 380 -4.47 -10.18 2.17
C LYS A 380 -3.80 -10.87 3.36
N PHE A 381 -2.72 -10.30 3.89
CA PHE A 381 -1.89 -10.98 4.89
C PHE A 381 -2.16 -10.55 6.35
N LEU A 382 -2.88 -9.45 6.58
CA LEU A 382 -3.22 -8.99 7.93
C LEU A 382 -4.66 -9.37 8.29
N PRO A 383 -4.88 -10.35 9.18
CA PRO A 383 -6.23 -10.81 9.54
C PRO A 383 -7.14 -9.69 10.02
N ALA A 384 -6.65 -8.76 10.81
CA ALA A 384 -7.41 -7.60 11.29
C ALA A 384 -7.87 -6.65 10.16
N ALA A 385 -7.19 -6.67 9.00
CA ALA A 385 -7.58 -5.84 7.85
C ALA A 385 -8.63 -6.50 6.96
N ASN A 386 -8.89 -7.80 7.12
CA ASN A 386 -9.84 -8.56 6.32
C ASN A 386 -10.91 -9.31 7.16
N ASN A 387 -11.13 -8.86 8.39
CA ASN A 387 -12.09 -9.45 9.33
C ASN A 387 -11.83 -10.95 9.55
N HIS A 388 -10.56 -11.35 9.66
CA HIS A 388 -10.15 -12.74 9.89
C HIS A 388 -10.70 -13.72 8.83
N LEU A 389 -10.62 -13.33 7.56
CA LEU A 389 -11.23 -14.05 6.45
C LEU A 389 -10.82 -15.52 6.37
N ALA A 390 -9.56 -15.85 6.64
CA ALA A 390 -9.10 -17.24 6.59
C ALA A 390 -9.78 -18.10 7.69
N GLU A 391 -9.84 -17.57 8.93
CA GLU A 391 -10.52 -18.23 10.05
C GLU A 391 -12.02 -18.33 9.80
N LEU A 392 -12.62 -17.31 9.19
CA LEU A 392 -14.02 -17.35 8.77
C LEU A 392 -14.28 -18.51 7.81
N LEU A 393 -13.51 -18.60 6.73
CA LEU A 393 -13.64 -19.68 5.74
C LEU A 393 -13.46 -21.06 6.37
N GLU A 394 -12.52 -21.22 7.29
CA GLU A 394 -12.34 -22.46 8.04
C GLU A 394 -13.55 -22.80 8.91
N SER A 395 -14.16 -21.79 9.56
CA SER A 395 -15.35 -21.97 10.40
C SER A 395 -16.59 -22.37 9.60
N GLU A 396 -16.67 -21.90 8.35
CA GLU A 396 -17.71 -22.28 7.38
C GLU A 396 -17.41 -23.61 6.65
N GLY A 397 -16.33 -24.29 7.02
CA GLY A 397 -15.99 -25.61 6.48
C GLY A 397 -15.24 -25.58 5.14
N ALA A 398 -14.59 -24.47 4.80
CA ALA A 398 -13.77 -24.34 3.61
C ALA A 398 -12.26 -24.43 3.93
N GLU A 399 -11.45 -24.68 2.90
CA GLU A 399 -10.00 -24.60 2.94
C GLU A 399 -9.53 -23.28 2.32
N PRO A 400 -8.93 -22.34 3.10
CA PRO A 400 -8.36 -21.14 2.54
C PRO A 400 -7.05 -21.44 1.79
N VAL A 401 -6.88 -20.83 0.61
CA VAL A 401 -5.66 -20.94 -0.21
C VAL A 401 -5.13 -19.53 -0.45
N VAL A 402 -3.97 -19.21 0.13
CA VAL A 402 -3.36 -17.88 0.04
C VAL A 402 -2.03 -18.00 -0.71
N PRO A 403 -1.84 -17.26 -1.82
CA PRO A 403 -0.57 -17.20 -2.54
C PRO A 403 0.57 -16.63 -1.67
N ASP A 404 1.79 -17.06 -1.95
CA ASP A 404 2.98 -16.78 -1.16
C ASP A 404 3.36 -15.27 -1.19
N LEU A 405 3.87 -14.75 -0.08
CA LEU A 405 4.33 -13.36 0.03
C LEU A 405 5.60 -13.10 -0.81
N ILE A 406 6.51 -14.06 -0.88
CA ILE A 406 7.78 -13.91 -1.59
C ILE A 406 7.58 -13.73 -3.10
N ASP A 407 6.46 -14.21 -3.65
CA ASP A 407 6.12 -14.07 -5.06
C ASP A 407 5.87 -12.61 -5.46
N PHE A 408 5.42 -11.76 -4.55
CA PHE A 408 5.33 -10.33 -4.77
C PHE A 408 6.71 -9.68 -5.03
N PHE A 409 7.75 -10.14 -4.36
CA PHE A 409 9.12 -9.66 -4.64
C PHE A 409 9.61 -10.17 -5.98
N CYS A 410 9.31 -11.42 -6.35
CA CYS A 410 9.60 -11.96 -7.68
C CYS A 410 8.89 -11.16 -8.77
N TYR A 411 7.62 -10.76 -8.56
CA TYR A 411 6.89 -9.87 -9.44
C TYR A 411 7.58 -8.51 -9.61
N CYS A 412 8.00 -7.88 -8.52
CA CYS A 412 8.72 -6.60 -8.58
C CYS A 412 9.99 -6.69 -9.43
N PHE A 413 10.75 -7.77 -9.30
CA PHE A 413 11.93 -8.03 -10.13
C PHE A 413 11.56 -8.31 -11.59
N TYR A 414 10.52 -9.10 -11.83
CA TYR A 414 10.08 -9.47 -13.19
C TYR A 414 9.60 -8.26 -14.00
N ASN A 415 9.01 -7.26 -13.36
CA ASN A 415 8.55 -6.02 -13.97
C ASN A 415 9.66 -5.26 -14.71
N THR A 416 10.92 -5.48 -14.36
CA THR A 416 12.07 -4.87 -15.07
C THR A 416 12.17 -5.33 -16.50
N ASN A 417 11.69 -6.53 -16.85
CA ASN A 417 11.71 -7.06 -18.22
C ASN A 417 10.83 -6.22 -19.14
N PHE A 418 9.58 -5.97 -18.74
CA PHE A 418 8.66 -5.12 -19.51
C PHE A 418 9.20 -3.69 -19.66
N LYS A 419 9.81 -3.13 -18.60
CA LYS A 419 10.39 -1.78 -18.64
C LYS A 419 11.55 -1.67 -19.64
N VAL A 420 12.38 -2.72 -19.74
CA VAL A 420 13.46 -2.77 -20.72
C VAL A 420 12.93 -2.92 -22.14
N GLU A 421 11.92 -3.78 -22.32
CA GLU A 421 11.37 -4.10 -23.63
C GLU A 421 10.56 -2.95 -24.23
N HIS A 422 9.74 -2.26 -23.40
CA HIS A 422 8.75 -1.31 -23.88
C HIS A 422 9.00 0.15 -23.46
N LEU A 423 9.78 0.40 -22.40
CA LEU A 423 9.95 1.74 -21.84
C LEU A 423 11.38 2.27 -21.92
N GLY A 424 12.27 1.60 -22.67
CA GLY A 424 13.63 2.07 -22.92
C GLY A 424 14.59 2.01 -21.72
N PHE A 425 14.27 1.22 -20.70
CA PHE A 425 15.18 1.00 -19.57
C PHE A 425 16.42 0.22 -20.00
N LYS A 426 17.53 0.37 -19.24
CA LYS A 426 18.79 -0.32 -19.53
C LYS A 426 18.63 -1.84 -19.36
N LYS A 427 19.19 -2.62 -20.28
CA LYS A 427 19.22 -4.10 -20.23
C LYS A 427 19.81 -4.65 -18.91
N SER A 428 20.73 -3.91 -18.29
CA SER A 428 21.28 -4.27 -16.98
C SER A 428 20.21 -4.37 -15.87
N SER A 429 19.14 -3.60 -15.95
CA SER A 429 18.04 -3.64 -14.98
C SER A 429 17.29 -4.98 -15.04
N SER A 430 16.97 -5.45 -16.24
CA SER A 430 16.34 -6.76 -16.45
C SER A 430 17.27 -7.90 -16.04
N MET A 431 18.56 -7.80 -16.35
CA MET A 431 19.56 -8.80 -15.93
C MET A 431 19.66 -8.89 -14.40
N LEU A 432 19.68 -7.76 -13.71
CA LEU A 432 19.67 -7.71 -12.24
C LEU A 432 18.38 -8.31 -11.66
N GLY A 433 17.22 -7.92 -12.20
CA GLY A 433 15.92 -8.46 -11.78
C GLY A 433 15.84 -9.98 -11.96
N ASN A 434 16.22 -10.50 -13.14
CA ASN A 434 16.25 -11.93 -13.39
C ASN A 434 17.25 -12.68 -12.50
N THR A 435 18.37 -12.05 -12.11
CA THR A 435 19.32 -12.63 -11.17
C THR A 435 18.70 -12.70 -9.76
N GLY A 436 17.95 -11.68 -9.35
CA GLY A 436 17.19 -11.70 -8.10
C GLY A 436 16.18 -12.85 -8.06
N ILE A 437 15.39 -13.03 -9.12
CA ILE A 437 14.44 -14.16 -9.23
C ILE A 437 15.17 -15.51 -9.15
N LYS A 438 16.30 -15.67 -9.86
CA LYS A 438 17.09 -16.91 -9.79
C LYS A 438 17.62 -17.20 -8.39
N LEU A 439 18.04 -16.15 -7.67
CA LEU A 439 18.51 -16.30 -6.29
C LEU A 439 17.36 -16.74 -5.37
N ILE A 440 16.19 -16.11 -5.45
CA ILE A 440 15.01 -16.50 -4.68
C ILE A 440 14.62 -17.94 -4.99
N ASN A 441 14.51 -18.32 -6.27
CA ASN A 441 14.18 -19.68 -6.68
C ASN A 441 15.21 -20.71 -6.20
N TRP A 442 16.49 -20.35 -6.15
CA TRP A 442 17.53 -21.21 -5.59
C TRP A 442 17.36 -21.39 -4.08
N LEU A 443 17.02 -20.33 -3.34
CA LEU A 443 16.71 -20.42 -1.91
C LEU A 443 15.49 -21.31 -1.65
N ARG A 444 14.41 -21.15 -2.40
CA ARG A 444 13.17 -21.93 -2.31
C ARG A 444 13.33 -23.40 -2.76
N SER A 445 14.38 -23.74 -3.50
CA SER A 445 14.51 -25.04 -4.17
C SER A 445 14.32 -26.25 -3.26
N ALA A 446 14.69 -26.14 -1.98
CA ALA A 446 14.56 -27.22 -1.01
C ALA A 446 13.11 -27.42 -0.56
N ALA A 447 12.36 -26.35 -0.37
CA ALA A 447 10.94 -26.39 -0.03
C ALA A 447 10.13 -26.91 -1.24
N VAL A 448 10.37 -26.34 -2.43
CA VAL A 448 9.73 -26.79 -3.68
C VAL A 448 9.94 -28.28 -3.92
N ALA A 449 11.16 -28.79 -3.72
CA ALA A 449 11.46 -30.20 -3.88
C ALA A 449 10.74 -31.09 -2.83
N GLU A 450 10.46 -30.58 -1.66
CA GLU A 450 9.75 -31.34 -0.62
C GLU A 450 8.23 -31.26 -0.84
N PHE A 451 7.69 -30.12 -1.21
CA PHE A 451 6.27 -29.99 -1.60
C PHE A 451 5.92 -30.92 -2.76
N LYS A 452 6.79 -31.08 -3.76
CA LYS A 452 6.58 -32.06 -4.87
C LYS A 452 6.49 -33.52 -4.43
N LYS A 453 6.93 -33.86 -3.23
CA LYS A 453 6.86 -35.21 -2.67
C LYS A 453 5.67 -35.40 -1.75
N SER A 454 5.07 -34.32 -1.32
CA SER A 454 3.92 -34.32 -0.44
C SER A 454 2.67 -34.78 -1.19
N GLU A 455 1.78 -35.47 -0.48
CA GLU A 455 0.45 -35.82 -0.98
C GLU A 455 -0.58 -34.70 -0.72
N HIS A 456 -0.22 -33.72 0.13
CA HIS A 456 -1.17 -32.69 0.59
C HIS A 456 -0.85 -31.29 0.09
N PHE A 457 0.40 -31.00 -0.29
CA PHE A 457 0.83 -29.65 -0.65
C PHE A 457 1.28 -29.54 -2.10
N ASP A 458 0.85 -28.47 -2.77
CA ASP A 458 1.34 -28.11 -4.09
C ASP A 458 2.54 -27.15 -3.98
N PRO A 459 3.57 -27.30 -4.86
CA PRO A 459 4.66 -26.34 -4.90
C PRO A 459 4.17 -24.99 -5.42
N PRO A 460 4.79 -23.86 -4.98
CA PRO A 460 4.47 -22.54 -5.53
C PRO A 460 4.82 -22.45 -7.02
N ALA A 461 4.02 -21.68 -7.77
CA ALA A 461 4.29 -21.40 -9.18
C ALA A 461 5.51 -20.47 -9.36
N ASP A 462 6.16 -20.53 -10.54
CA ASP A 462 7.17 -19.53 -10.90
C ASP A 462 6.49 -18.25 -11.39
N VAL A 463 7.04 -17.09 -11.05
CA VAL A 463 6.50 -15.79 -11.48
C VAL A 463 6.36 -15.66 -13.01
N ARG A 464 7.18 -16.40 -13.77
CA ARG A 464 7.09 -16.44 -15.23
C ARG A 464 5.84 -17.15 -15.71
N ASP A 465 5.38 -18.16 -14.97
CA ASP A 465 4.14 -18.86 -15.27
C ASP A 465 2.94 -18.00 -14.90
N LEU A 466 2.98 -17.28 -13.75
CA LEU A 466 1.97 -16.28 -13.43
C LEU A 466 1.86 -15.21 -14.54
N ALA A 467 2.98 -14.73 -15.07
CA ALA A 467 2.98 -13.76 -16.17
C ALA A 467 2.35 -14.33 -17.45
N LYS A 468 2.60 -15.60 -17.78
CA LYS A 468 1.96 -16.29 -18.90
C LYS A 468 0.44 -16.44 -18.68
N TYR A 469 0.02 -16.78 -17.46
CA TYR A 469 -1.39 -16.93 -17.13
C TYR A 469 -2.13 -15.58 -17.14
N ALA A 470 -1.50 -14.51 -16.69
CA ALA A 470 -2.10 -13.17 -16.67
C ALA A 470 -2.20 -12.55 -18.08
N SER A 471 -1.20 -12.76 -18.94
CA SER A 471 -1.02 -12.04 -20.21
C SER A 471 -2.20 -12.12 -21.20
N PRO A 472 -2.99 -13.20 -21.29
CA PRO A 472 -4.21 -13.22 -22.11
C PRO A 472 -5.33 -12.33 -21.61
N ILE A 473 -5.35 -12.03 -20.31
CA ILE A 473 -6.41 -11.26 -19.65
C ILE A 473 -5.99 -9.80 -19.47
N VAL A 474 -4.75 -9.54 -19.03
CA VAL A 474 -4.24 -8.20 -18.74
C VAL A 474 -2.78 -8.07 -19.13
N SER A 475 -2.40 -6.92 -19.69
CA SER A 475 -0.99 -6.65 -20.03
C SER A 475 -0.09 -6.62 -18.80
N CYS A 476 1.09 -7.22 -18.87
CA CYS A 476 2.16 -7.09 -17.87
C CYS A 476 2.70 -5.65 -17.73
N GLY A 477 2.23 -4.70 -18.53
CA GLY A 477 2.44 -3.28 -18.37
C GLY A 477 1.67 -2.67 -17.19
N ASN A 478 0.66 -3.33 -16.66
CA ASN A 478 -0.05 -2.93 -15.44
C ASN A 478 0.80 -3.28 -14.21
N GLN A 479 1.74 -2.41 -13.84
CA GLN A 479 2.78 -2.66 -12.83
C GLN A 479 2.61 -1.86 -11.53
N THR A 480 1.48 -1.20 -11.35
CA THR A 480 1.22 -0.37 -10.17
C THR A 480 0.54 -1.20 -9.08
N GLY A 481 1.04 -1.11 -7.85
CA GLY A 481 0.58 -1.96 -6.75
C GLY A 481 0.85 -3.43 -7.06
N GLU A 482 -0.14 -4.28 -6.85
CA GLU A 482 -0.10 -5.70 -7.22
C GLU A 482 -0.08 -5.90 -8.74
N GLY A 483 -0.66 -4.96 -9.49
CA GLY A 483 -0.63 -4.95 -10.95
C GLY A 483 -1.10 -6.26 -11.57
N TRP A 484 -0.51 -6.66 -12.70
CA TRP A 484 -0.83 -7.90 -13.43
C TRP A 484 -0.67 -9.16 -12.56
N PHE A 485 0.14 -9.08 -11.51
CA PHE A 485 0.40 -10.18 -10.58
C PHE A 485 -0.88 -10.66 -9.89
N LEU A 486 -1.78 -9.75 -9.48
CA LEU A 486 -3.07 -10.10 -8.90
C LEU A 486 -3.94 -10.92 -9.86
N THR A 487 -3.97 -10.55 -11.14
CA THR A 487 -4.64 -11.36 -12.17
C THR A 487 -3.94 -12.72 -12.31
N GLY A 488 -2.60 -12.73 -12.28
CA GLY A 488 -1.79 -13.94 -12.34
C GLY A 488 -2.09 -14.91 -11.19
N GLU A 489 -2.23 -14.40 -9.97
CA GLU A 489 -2.63 -15.22 -8.80
C GLU A 489 -4.01 -15.85 -8.98
N MET A 490 -5.01 -15.09 -9.48
CA MET A 490 -6.34 -15.66 -9.76
C MET A 490 -6.27 -16.76 -10.82
N MET A 491 -5.50 -16.54 -11.87
CA MET A 491 -5.35 -17.51 -12.95
C MET A 491 -4.58 -18.76 -12.50
N GLU A 492 -3.55 -18.61 -11.68
CA GLU A 492 -2.81 -19.73 -11.07
C GLU A 492 -3.72 -20.60 -10.21
N LEU A 493 -4.55 -20.00 -9.35
CA LEU A 493 -5.52 -20.69 -8.53
C LEU A 493 -6.49 -21.52 -9.40
N ILE A 494 -7.01 -20.94 -10.48
CA ILE A 494 -7.91 -21.64 -11.42
C ILE A 494 -7.19 -22.84 -12.08
N HIS A 495 -5.91 -22.68 -12.48
CA HIS A 495 -5.13 -23.77 -13.05
C HIS A 495 -4.76 -24.87 -12.03
N SER A 496 -4.85 -24.54 -10.73
CA SER A 496 -4.66 -25.46 -9.60
C SER A 496 -5.99 -25.98 -9.04
N ASP A 497 -7.08 -25.96 -9.84
CA ASP A 497 -8.43 -26.40 -9.49
C ASP A 497 -9.05 -25.68 -8.28
N VAL A 498 -8.61 -24.45 -7.99
CA VAL A 498 -9.21 -23.56 -6.99
C VAL A 498 -10.09 -22.53 -7.70
N TYR A 499 -11.37 -22.89 -7.90
CA TYR A 499 -12.29 -22.06 -8.68
C TYR A 499 -13.05 -21.02 -7.85
N ASN A 500 -13.18 -21.21 -6.53
CA ASN A 500 -13.77 -20.21 -5.66
C ASN A 500 -12.68 -19.23 -5.21
N ILE A 501 -12.84 -17.94 -5.50
CA ILE A 501 -11.83 -16.92 -5.24
C ILE A 501 -12.48 -15.69 -4.62
N VAL A 502 -11.97 -15.26 -3.48
CA VAL A 502 -12.31 -13.98 -2.86
C VAL A 502 -11.17 -12.99 -3.17
N CYS A 503 -11.47 -12.00 -4.02
CA CYS A 503 -10.55 -10.91 -4.34
C CYS A 503 -10.81 -9.74 -3.40
N ILE A 504 -9.95 -9.57 -2.40
CA ILE A 504 -10.09 -8.56 -1.34
C ILE A 504 -9.28 -7.33 -1.65
N GLN A 505 -9.87 -6.17 -1.45
CA GLN A 505 -9.23 -4.92 -1.81
C GLN A 505 -9.70 -3.76 -0.93
N PRO A 506 -8.85 -2.73 -0.73
CA PRO A 506 -9.32 -1.47 -0.16
C PRO A 506 -10.33 -0.82 -1.08
N PHE A 507 -11.39 -0.22 -0.53
CA PHE A 507 -12.31 0.60 -1.31
C PHE A 507 -11.54 1.64 -2.14
N ALA A 508 -11.93 1.82 -3.39
CA ALA A 508 -11.31 2.74 -4.35
C ALA A 508 -9.80 2.52 -4.60
N CYS A 509 -9.29 1.32 -4.38
CA CYS A 509 -7.93 0.96 -4.78
C CYS A 509 -7.83 0.88 -6.30
N LEU A 510 -7.23 1.91 -6.94
CA LEU A 510 -7.16 2.00 -8.40
C LEU A 510 -6.51 0.75 -9.05
N PRO A 511 -5.31 0.28 -8.64
CA PRO A 511 -4.73 -0.91 -9.24
C PRO A 511 -5.64 -2.13 -9.14
N ASN A 512 -6.17 -2.42 -7.97
CA ASN A 512 -6.96 -3.62 -7.74
C ASN A 512 -8.34 -3.57 -8.43
N HIS A 513 -8.91 -2.36 -8.61
CA HIS A 513 -10.12 -2.21 -9.42
C HIS A 513 -9.88 -2.58 -10.89
N ILE A 514 -8.71 -2.26 -11.43
CA ILE A 514 -8.36 -2.56 -12.82
C ILE A 514 -8.04 -4.06 -12.98
N VAL A 515 -7.03 -4.55 -12.24
CA VAL A 515 -6.46 -5.90 -12.45
C VAL A 515 -7.07 -6.99 -11.58
N GLY A 516 -7.89 -6.64 -10.60
CA GLY A 516 -8.67 -7.56 -9.78
C GLY A 516 -10.14 -7.58 -10.22
N LYS A 517 -10.91 -6.58 -9.78
CA LYS A 517 -12.35 -6.51 -10.02
C LYS A 517 -12.70 -6.37 -11.52
N GLY A 518 -11.95 -5.55 -12.27
CA GLY A 518 -12.22 -5.25 -13.69
C GLY A 518 -12.04 -6.45 -14.61
N VAL A 519 -11.23 -7.43 -14.26
CA VAL A 519 -10.94 -8.61 -15.10
C VAL A 519 -11.85 -9.80 -14.83
N ILE A 520 -12.67 -9.77 -13.76
CA ILE A 520 -13.50 -10.92 -13.34
C ILE A 520 -14.42 -11.40 -14.48
N LYS A 521 -15.03 -10.46 -15.21
CA LYS A 521 -15.92 -10.82 -16.33
C LYS A 521 -15.15 -11.52 -17.46
N ALA A 522 -13.93 -11.09 -17.77
CA ALA A 522 -13.09 -11.71 -18.77
C ALA A 522 -12.67 -13.12 -18.36
N ILE A 523 -12.23 -13.29 -17.10
CA ILE A 523 -11.85 -14.59 -16.53
C ILE A 523 -13.04 -15.56 -16.58
N ARG A 524 -14.23 -15.15 -16.12
CA ARG A 524 -15.42 -16.00 -16.13
C ARG A 524 -15.88 -16.42 -17.52
N LYS A 525 -15.64 -15.57 -18.52
CA LYS A 525 -15.96 -15.92 -19.92
C LYS A 525 -15.08 -17.07 -20.42
N GLU A 526 -13.82 -17.08 -20.03
CA GLU A 526 -12.83 -18.08 -20.45
C GLU A 526 -12.89 -19.33 -19.57
N TYR A 527 -13.14 -19.12 -18.26
CA TYR A 527 -13.25 -20.17 -17.24
C TYR A 527 -14.63 -20.13 -16.56
N PRO A 528 -15.69 -20.70 -17.15
CA PRO A 528 -17.06 -20.58 -16.63
C PRO A 528 -17.29 -21.20 -15.26
N LYS A 529 -16.40 -22.10 -14.80
CA LYS A 529 -16.43 -22.66 -13.45
C LYS A 529 -15.91 -21.69 -12.38
N ALA A 530 -15.20 -20.64 -12.77
CA ALA A 530 -14.61 -19.70 -11.82
C ALA A 530 -15.70 -18.89 -11.10
N ASN A 531 -15.77 -19.04 -9.80
CA ASN A 531 -16.64 -18.30 -8.88
C ASN A 531 -15.78 -17.26 -8.16
N ILE A 532 -15.72 -16.04 -8.69
CA ILE A 532 -14.87 -14.97 -8.17
C ILE A 532 -15.75 -13.87 -7.60
N VAL A 533 -15.54 -13.49 -6.36
CA VAL A 533 -16.19 -12.34 -5.73
C VAL A 533 -15.16 -11.29 -5.34
N ALA A 534 -15.45 -10.02 -5.64
CA ALA A 534 -14.65 -8.90 -5.16
C ALA A 534 -15.28 -8.32 -3.89
N VAL A 535 -14.48 -8.14 -2.85
CA VAL A 535 -14.90 -7.58 -1.56
C VAL A 535 -14.05 -6.37 -1.24
N ASP A 536 -14.72 -5.23 -1.09
CA ASP A 536 -14.08 -3.96 -0.72
C ASP A 536 -14.01 -3.82 0.81
N TYR A 537 -12.84 -3.43 1.32
CA TYR A 537 -12.60 -3.14 2.74
C TYR A 537 -12.38 -1.65 2.95
N ASP A 538 -13.05 -1.11 3.96
CA ASP A 538 -13.04 0.30 4.32
C ASP A 538 -13.41 0.44 5.80
N PRO A 539 -12.92 1.43 6.54
CA PRO A 539 -13.26 1.63 7.97
C PRO A 539 -14.76 1.77 8.23
N GLY A 540 -15.51 2.31 7.25
CA GLY A 540 -16.96 2.49 7.33
C GLY A 540 -17.77 1.35 6.72
N ALA A 541 -17.14 0.33 6.14
CA ALA A 541 -17.84 -0.77 5.52
C ALA A 541 -18.54 -1.67 6.56
N SER A 542 -19.75 -2.12 6.22
CA SER A 542 -20.47 -3.07 7.04
C SER A 542 -19.86 -4.47 6.92
N GLU A 543 -19.32 -4.97 8.02
CA GLU A 543 -18.81 -6.34 8.11
C GLU A 543 -19.87 -7.37 7.66
N VAL A 544 -21.13 -7.19 8.07
CA VAL A 544 -22.24 -8.07 7.67
C VAL A 544 -22.41 -8.11 6.15
N ASN A 545 -22.29 -6.96 5.46
CA ASN A 545 -22.38 -6.92 4.00
C ASN A 545 -21.19 -7.61 3.32
N GLN A 546 -20.00 -7.55 3.91
CA GLN A 546 -18.83 -8.26 3.43
C GLN A 546 -19.00 -9.78 3.58
N LEU A 547 -19.44 -10.23 4.76
CA LEU A 547 -19.71 -11.63 5.06
C LEU A 547 -20.78 -12.21 4.14
N ASN A 548 -21.88 -11.49 3.91
CA ASN A 548 -22.97 -11.92 3.00
C ASN A 548 -22.53 -12.05 1.54
N ARG A 549 -21.43 -11.40 1.15
CA ARG A 549 -20.87 -11.56 -0.20
C ARG A 549 -19.93 -12.75 -0.32
N ILE A 550 -19.32 -13.15 0.78
CA ILE A 550 -18.36 -14.27 0.84
C ILE A 550 -19.12 -15.60 0.94
N ASN A 551 -20.16 -15.66 1.77
CA ASN A 551 -21.05 -16.81 1.89
C ASN A 551 -21.95 -16.95 0.66
#